data_e5584712de4f8dbc74708cfd818fbf90
#
_entry.id   e5584712de4f8dbc74708cfd818fbf90
#
_cell.length_a   1.000
_cell.length_b   1.000
_cell.length_c   1.000
_cell.angle_alpha   90.00
_cell.angle_beta   90.00
_cell.angle_gamma   90.00
#
_symmetry.space_group_name_H-M   'P 1'
#
loop_
_entity.id
_entity.type
_entity.pdbx_description
1 polymer ?
#
loop_
_entity_poly.entity_id
_entity_poly.type
_entity_poly.pdbx_seq_one_letter_code
_entity_poly.pdbx_strand_id
1 'polypeptide(L)'
;MYKRQVLLTETGYLKRMPVSEFEATSRGTRGKAGTRSQGEDAVKLFISCNDHDTLVLFSDRGVSYALPAYRVPQCSRAAKGTPVVQLLPIPREEAITTLIPVSEFSDDTDLVMLTRGGFIKRTRLSAFSNIRSNGLIAINLEEGDALTWVRLAVPGDSVLILSLIHI
;
A
#
# COMPACT_ATOMS: atom_id res chain seq x y z
N MET A 1 -8.22 -7.03 19.29
CA MET A 1 -7.99 -6.67 17.89
C MET A 1 -6.52 -6.93 17.59
N TYR A 2 -6.21 -7.85 16.69
CA TYR A 2 -4.82 -8.28 16.46
C TYR A 2 -4.17 -7.35 15.43
N LYS A 3 -3.12 -6.64 15.84
CA LYS A 3 -2.28 -5.87 14.93
C LYS A 3 -1.45 -6.80 14.05
N ARG A 4 -1.41 -6.49 12.77
CA ARG A 4 -0.68 -7.22 11.74
C ARG A 4 0.27 -6.30 11.01
N GLN A 5 1.27 -6.89 10.41
CA GLN A 5 2.15 -6.22 9.48
C GLN A 5 1.97 -6.82 8.11
N VAL A 6 1.77 -5.94 7.14
CA VAL A 6 1.65 -6.30 5.72
C VAL A 6 2.83 -5.71 4.98
N LEU A 7 3.44 -6.55 4.18
CA LEU A 7 4.63 -6.23 3.40
C LEU A 7 4.33 -6.47 1.93
N LEU A 8 4.68 -5.49 1.10
CA LEU A 8 4.67 -5.58 -0.36
C LEU A 8 6.10 -5.47 -0.87
N THR A 9 6.50 -6.37 -1.75
CA THR A 9 7.82 -6.34 -2.39
C THR A 9 7.79 -5.60 -3.73
N GLU A 10 8.96 -5.22 -4.25
CA GLU A 10 9.09 -4.57 -5.56
C GLU A 10 8.55 -5.45 -6.71
N THR A 11 8.70 -6.77 -6.60
CA THR A 11 8.18 -7.72 -7.59
C THR A 11 6.68 -8.05 -7.40
N GLY A 12 5.97 -7.36 -6.47
CA GLY A 12 4.53 -7.46 -6.29
C GLY A 12 4.06 -8.65 -5.46
N TYR A 13 4.90 -9.17 -4.56
CA TYR A 13 4.48 -10.17 -3.57
C TYR A 13 3.97 -9.51 -2.30
N LEU A 14 2.84 -10.01 -1.82
CA LEU A 14 2.18 -9.53 -0.61
C LEU A 14 2.21 -10.62 0.46
N LYS A 15 2.52 -10.26 1.69
CA LYS A 15 2.46 -11.17 2.84
C LYS A 15 2.02 -10.46 4.11
N ARG A 16 1.38 -11.19 4.99
CA ARG A 16 0.94 -10.72 6.30
C ARG A 16 1.65 -11.51 7.41
N MET A 17 2.07 -10.80 8.45
CA MET A 17 2.79 -11.36 9.60
C MET A 17 2.23 -10.80 10.90
N PRO A 18 2.26 -11.56 12.01
CA PRO A 18 1.92 -11.02 13.32
C PRO A 18 3.00 -10.03 13.78
N VAL A 19 2.59 -8.99 14.53
CA VAL A 19 3.53 -7.97 15.05
C VAL A 19 4.58 -8.59 15.98
N SER A 20 4.25 -9.66 16.70
CA SER A 20 5.15 -10.40 17.57
C SER A 20 6.44 -10.91 16.89
N GLU A 21 6.38 -11.12 15.57
CA GLU A 21 7.58 -11.47 14.77
C GLU A 21 8.66 -10.37 14.79
N PHE A 22 8.25 -9.12 15.09
CA PHE A 22 9.10 -7.92 15.08
C PHE A 22 9.32 -7.33 16.47
N GLU A 23 8.85 -7.99 17.54
CA GLU A 23 9.11 -7.55 18.89
C GLU A 23 10.62 -7.49 19.17
N ALA A 24 11.01 -6.43 19.89
CA ALA A 24 12.41 -6.14 20.18
C ALA A 24 13.09 -7.31 20.88
N THR A 25 14.18 -7.78 20.31
CA THR A 25 15.11 -8.68 21.02
C THR A 25 15.85 -7.90 22.08
N SER A 26 16.05 -8.52 23.25
CA SER A 26 16.81 -7.93 24.37
C SER A 26 18.21 -7.45 23.95
N ARG A 27 18.75 -6.48 24.67
CA ARG A 27 20.10 -5.93 24.47
C ARG A 27 21.14 -7.07 24.34
N GLY A 28 21.93 -7.01 23.26
CA GLY A 28 23.02 -7.97 23.00
C GLY A 28 22.73 -9.05 21.97
N THR A 29 21.51 -9.15 21.42
CA THR A 29 21.21 -10.05 20.31
C THR A 29 21.33 -9.33 18.95
N ARG A 30 21.85 -10.03 17.93
CA ARG A 30 21.82 -9.52 16.53
C ARG A 30 20.39 -9.17 16.15
N GLY A 31 20.16 -7.95 15.63
CA GLY A 31 18.86 -7.51 15.14
C GLY A 31 18.22 -8.54 14.17
N LYS A 32 16.92 -8.70 14.26
CA LYS A 32 16.20 -9.57 13.32
C LYS A 32 16.00 -8.82 12.00
N ALA A 33 16.47 -9.37 10.88
CA ALA A 33 16.18 -8.83 9.56
C ALA A 33 14.66 -8.83 9.32
N GLY A 34 14.10 -7.75 8.76
CA GLY A 34 12.65 -7.61 8.51
C GLY A 34 12.10 -8.64 7.53
N THR A 35 12.92 -9.05 6.59
CA THR A 35 12.67 -10.19 5.68
C THR A 35 14.02 -10.80 5.28
N ARG A 36 14.05 -12.09 4.99
CA ARG A 36 15.11 -12.67 4.17
C ARG A 36 14.60 -12.61 2.74
N SER A 37 15.08 -11.67 1.96
CA SER A 37 14.90 -11.69 0.52
C SER A 37 15.68 -12.87 -0.04
N GLN A 38 14.99 -13.84 -0.61
CA GLN A 38 15.64 -14.80 -1.50
C GLN A 38 15.80 -14.10 -2.86
N GLY A 39 17.01 -13.60 -3.14
CA GLY A 39 17.30 -12.86 -4.35
C GLY A 39 17.14 -11.33 -4.18
N GLU A 40 17.08 -10.62 -5.30
CA GLU A 40 17.06 -9.15 -5.39
C GLU A 40 15.70 -8.49 -5.10
N ASP A 41 14.72 -9.22 -4.51
CA ASP A 41 13.37 -8.69 -4.27
C ASP A 41 13.33 -7.82 -3.00
N ALA A 42 13.46 -6.52 -3.19
CA ALA A 42 13.44 -5.55 -2.09
C ALA A 42 12.02 -5.31 -1.55
N VAL A 43 11.95 -4.92 -0.26
CA VAL A 43 10.70 -4.47 0.35
C VAL A 43 10.34 -3.09 -0.20
N LYS A 44 9.20 -2.98 -0.84
CA LYS A 44 8.66 -1.72 -1.35
C LYS A 44 7.85 -0.96 -0.29
N LEU A 45 6.93 -1.67 0.36
CA LEU A 45 6.04 -1.10 1.37
C LEU A 45 5.95 -2.02 2.58
N PHE A 46 5.90 -1.39 3.75
CA PHE A 46 5.72 -2.05 5.02
C PHE A 46 4.74 -1.25 5.86
N ILE A 47 3.59 -1.84 6.18
CA ILE A 47 2.51 -1.18 6.89
C ILE A 47 2.02 -2.01 8.07
N SER A 48 1.46 -1.33 9.07
CA SER A 48 0.73 -1.95 10.17
C SER A 48 -0.77 -1.76 9.97
N CYS A 49 -1.55 -2.79 10.18
CA CYS A 49 -2.99 -2.79 10.07
C CYS A 49 -3.63 -3.72 11.10
N ASN A 50 -4.94 -3.68 11.22
CA ASN A 50 -5.71 -4.69 11.94
C ASN A 50 -6.23 -5.75 10.96
N ASP A 51 -6.60 -6.93 11.46
CA ASP A 51 -7.11 -8.01 10.61
C ASP A 51 -8.38 -7.63 9.82
N HIS A 52 -9.20 -6.72 10.37
CA HIS A 52 -10.45 -6.28 9.74
C HIS A 52 -10.33 -4.99 8.92
N ASP A 53 -9.14 -4.40 8.86
CA ASP A 53 -8.92 -3.24 8.02
C ASP A 53 -9.02 -3.64 6.54
N THR A 54 -9.50 -2.70 5.73
CA THR A 54 -9.45 -2.82 4.28
C THR A 54 -8.14 -2.22 3.77
N LEU A 55 -7.37 -3.04 3.07
CA LEU A 55 -6.19 -2.57 2.35
C LEU A 55 -6.64 -1.98 1.02
N VAL A 56 -6.45 -0.67 0.83
CA VAL A 56 -6.67 0.01 -0.44
C VAL A 56 -5.33 0.09 -1.16
N LEU A 57 -5.24 -0.59 -2.30
CA LEU A 57 -4.04 -0.64 -3.14
C LEU A 57 -4.24 0.29 -4.33
N PHE A 58 -3.22 1.07 -4.65
CA PHE A 58 -3.24 1.98 -5.80
C PHE A 58 -2.19 1.54 -6.81
N SER A 59 -2.60 1.45 -8.07
CA SER A 59 -1.69 1.13 -9.18
C SER A 59 -1.09 2.39 -9.81
N ASP A 60 -0.01 2.21 -10.52
CA ASP A 60 0.64 3.24 -11.35
C ASP A 60 -0.29 3.77 -12.46
N ARG A 61 -1.33 2.99 -12.82
CA ARG A 61 -2.36 3.39 -13.80
C ARG A 61 -3.50 4.22 -13.21
N GLY A 62 -3.42 4.58 -11.92
CA GLY A 62 -4.44 5.39 -11.24
C GLY A 62 -5.70 4.62 -10.85
N VAL A 63 -5.64 3.30 -10.82
CA VAL A 63 -6.74 2.44 -10.39
C VAL A 63 -6.52 2.03 -8.94
N SER A 64 -7.60 2.00 -8.15
CA SER A 64 -7.60 1.52 -6.78
C SER A 64 -8.31 0.17 -6.68
N TYR A 65 -7.79 -0.69 -5.82
CA TYR A 65 -8.32 -2.02 -5.51
C TYR A 65 -8.50 -2.15 -4.00
N ALA A 66 -9.46 -2.95 -3.55
CA ALA A 66 -9.71 -3.20 -2.13
C ALA A 66 -9.52 -4.68 -1.80
N LEU A 67 -8.79 -4.93 -0.73
CA LEU A 67 -8.54 -6.28 -0.22
C LEU A 67 -8.64 -6.26 1.31
N PRO A 68 -9.56 -7.02 1.94
CA PRO A 68 -9.56 -7.19 3.39
C PRO A 68 -8.22 -7.74 3.88
N ALA A 69 -7.65 -7.17 4.94
CA ALA A 69 -6.31 -7.54 5.43
C ALA A 69 -6.21 -9.02 5.79
N TYR A 70 -7.29 -9.62 6.33
CA TYR A 70 -7.31 -11.05 6.67
C TYR A 70 -7.21 -11.98 5.44
N ARG A 71 -7.53 -11.49 4.22
CA ARG A 71 -7.38 -12.25 2.98
C ARG A 71 -5.94 -12.37 2.50
N VAL A 72 -5.05 -11.50 2.98
CA VAL A 72 -3.62 -11.63 2.70
C VAL A 72 -3.11 -12.85 3.46
N PRO A 73 -2.51 -13.85 2.79
CA PRO A 73 -2.03 -15.06 3.44
C PRO A 73 -1.00 -14.73 4.52
N GLN A 74 -1.16 -15.37 5.67
CA GLN A 74 -0.18 -15.28 6.74
C GLN A 74 1.04 -16.14 6.38
N CYS A 75 2.20 -15.54 6.42
CA CYS A 75 3.46 -16.19 6.07
C CYS A 75 4.52 -15.92 7.13
N SER A 76 5.54 -16.77 7.18
CA SER A 76 6.74 -16.52 7.96
C SER A 76 7.60 -15.41 7.33
N ARG A 77 8.56 -14.88 8.09
CA ARG A 77 9.50 -13.85 7.61
C ARG A 77 10.31 -14.32 6.39
N ALA A 78 10.66 -15.61 6.34
CA ALA A 78 11.47 -16.19 5.26
C ALA A 78 10.65 -16.50 4.00
N ALA A 79 9.32 -16.57 4.09
CA ALA A 79 8.46 -16.87 2.95
C ALA A 79 8.41 -15.69 1.96
N LYS A 80 8.33 -16.00 0.68
CA LYS A 80 8.23 -14.99 -0.40
C LYS A 80 6.90 -14.23 -0.37
N GLY A 81 5.82 -14.86 0.08
CA GLY A 81 4.47 -14.31 0.04
C GLY A 81 3.68 -14.75 -1.20
N THR A 82 2.56 -14.08 -1.45
CA THR A 82 1.64 -14.38 -2.56
C THR A 82 1.63 -13.23 -3.55
N PRO A 83 1.74 -13.47 -4.86
CA PRO A 83 1.63 -12.42 -5.87
C PRO A 83 0.29 -11.68 -5.76
N VAL A 84 0.30 -10.36 -5.83
CA VAL A 84 -0.92 -9.52 -5.74
C VAL A 84 -1.94 -9.91 -6.81
N VAL A 85 -1.48 -10.29 -8.01
CA VAL A 85 -2.32 -10.72 -9.13
C VAL A 85 -3.10 -12.02 -8.87
N GLN A 86 -2.73 -12.80 -7.85
CA GLN A 86 -3.52 -13.96 -7.40
C GLN A 86 -4.60 -13.59 -6.39
N LEU A 87 -4.47 -12.45 -5.74
CA LEU A 87 -5.41 -11.97 -4.73
C LEU A 87 -6.43 -10.99 -5.31
N LEU A 88 -6.04 -10.25 -6.35
CA LEU A 88 -6.83 -9.22 -7.01
C LEU A 88 -6.68 -9.34 -8.53
N PRO A 89 -7.73 -9.03 -9.29
CA PRO A 89 -7.72 -9.08 -10.76
C PRO A 89 -6.97 -7.87 -11.36
N ILE A 90 -5.71 -7.72 -11.01
CA ILE A 90 -4.84 -6.64 -11.48
C ILE A 90 -4.19 -7.10 -12.79
N PRO A 91 -4.25 -6.29 -13.87
CA PRO A 91 -3.49 -6.54 -15.08
C PRO A 91 -1.99 -6.69 -14.81
N ARG A 92 -1.30 -7.53 -15.58
CA ARG A 92 0.13 -7.80 -15.37
C ARG A 92 1.02 -6.59 -15.61
N GLU A 93 0.54 -5.66 -16.41
CA GLU A 93 1.23 -4.42 -16.77
C GLU A 93 1.07 -3.32 -15.70
N GLU A 94 0.23 -3.54 -14.70
CA GLU A 94 0.03 -2.61 -13.59
C GLU A 94 0.92 -2.96 -12.39
N ALA A 95 1.58 -1.95 -11.86
CA ALA A 95 2.38 -2.06 -10.64
C ALA A 95 1.69 -1.34 -9.47
N ILE A 96 1.60 -2.00 -8.32
CA ILE A 96 1.09 -1.34 -7.10
C ILE A 96 2.15 -0.37 -6.59
N THR A 97 1.78 0.90 -6.50
CA THR A 97 2.65 1.98 -6.03
C THR A 97 2.45 2.31 -4.55
N THR A 98 1.21 2.21 -4.08
CA THR A 98 0.86 2.56 -2.69
C THR A 98 -0.16 1.56 -2.14
N LEU A 99 -0.08 1.33 -0.83
CA LEU A 99 -1.01 0.51 -0.07
C LEU A 99 -1.35 1.24 1.23
N ILE A 100 -2.64 1.44 1.49
CA ILE A 100 -3.15 2.19 2.64
C ILE A 100 -4.12 1.30 3.41
N PRO A 101 -3.90 1.09 4.73
CA PRO A 101 -4.86 0.42 5.59
C PRO A 101 -5.97 1.41 5.97
N VAL A 102 -7.21 0.99 5.80
CA VAL A 102 -8.40 1.79 6.12
C VAL A 102 -9.28 0.99 7.07
N SER A 103 -9.46 1.51 8.28
CA SER A 103 -10.36 0.91 9.27
C SER A 103 -11.80 1.36 9.05
N GLU A 104 -11.99 2.62 8.64
CA GLU A 104 -13.30 3.22 8.37
C GLU A 104 -13.20 4.24 7.23
N PHE A 105 -14.15 4.16 6.30
CA PHE A 105 -14.25 5.11 5.18
C PHE A 105 -15.05 6.34 5.58
N SER A 106 -14.40 7.28 6.27
CA SER A 106 -15.03 8.50 6.77
C SER A 106 -15.03 9.63 5.74
N ASP A 107 -15.92 10.61 5.95
CA ASP A 107 -15.95 11.86 5.18
C ASP A 107 -14.97 12.91 5.70
N ASP A 108 -14.38 12.68 6.89
CA ASP A 108 -13.45 13.61 7.54
C ASP A 108 -12.00 13.41 7.12
N THR A 109 -11.75 12.41 6.30
CA THR A 109 -10.41 12.08 5.81
C THR A 109 -10.40 12.10 4.29
N ASP A 110 -9.37 12.68 3.73
CA ASP A 110 -9.14 12.75 2.29
C ASP A 110 -7.97 11.86 1.87
N LEU A 111 -8.02 11.41 0.63
CA LEU A 111 -6.88 10.86 -0.10
C LEU A 111 -6.29 11.94 -0.99
N VAL A 112 -5.01 12.21 -0.82
CA VAL A 112 -4.23 13.08 -1.68
C VAL A 112 -3.36 12.20 -2.57
N MET A 113 -3.53 12.35 -3.86
CA MET A 113 -2.86 11.59 -4.92
C MET A 113 -1.97 12.53 -5.70
N LEU A 114 -0.73 12.10 -5.99
CA LEU A 114 0.24 12.85 -6.78
C LEU A 114 0.80 11.97 -7.88
N THR A 115 0.76 12.47 -9.11
CA THR A 115 1.31 11.79 -10.28
C THR A 115 2.77 12.14 -10.49
N ARG A 116 3.45 11.36 -11.31
CA ARG A 116 4.83 11.65 -11.72
C ARG A 116 4.93 12.95 -12.51
N GLY A 117 3.92 13.28 -13.32
CA GLY A 117 3.82 14.54 -14.06
C GLY A 117 3.51 15.77 -13.20
N GLY A 118 3.29 15.59 -11.88
CA GLY A 118 3.06 16.69 -10.95
C GLY A 118 1.59 17.07 -10.77
N PHE A 119 0.65 16.31 -11.32
CA PHE A 119 -0.78 16.52 -11.06
C PHE A 119 -1.14 16.03 -9.67
N ILE A 120 -1.86 16.86 -8.93
CA ILE A 120 -2.36 16.55 -7.59
C ILE A 120 -3.89 16.49 -7.59
N LYS A 121 -4.46 15.47 -6.94
CA LYS A 121 -5.88 15.32 -6.74
C LYS A 121 -6.18 15.00 -5.28
N ARG A 122 -7.21 15.63 -4.74
CA ARG A 122 -7.76 15.31 -3.42
C ARG A 122 -9.17 14.74 -3.58
N THR A 123 -9.45 13.64 -2.91
CA THR A 123 -10.77 12.97 -2.95
C THR A 123 -11.09 12.44 -1.55
N ARG A 124 -12.34 12.56 -1.12
CA ARG A 124 -12.77 12.02 0.17
C ARG A 124 -12.56 10.52 0.25
N LEU A 125 -12.14 10.03 1.41
CA LEU A 125 -11.91 8.60 1.64
C LEU A 125 -13.20 7.79 1.48
N SER A 126 -14.35 8.35 1.86
CA SER A 126 -15.66 7.71 1.71
C SER A 126 -16.02 7.34 0.26
N ALA A 127 -15.48 8.06 -0.74
CA ALA A 127 -15.67 7.74 -2.15
C ALA A 127 -15.08 6.37 -2.54
N PHE A 128 -14.19 5.82 -1.71
CA PHE A 128 -13.54 4.51 -1.90
C PHE A 128 -14.20 3.39 -1.09
N SER A 129 -15.32 3.65 -0.41
CA SER A 129 -16.04 2.64 0.39
C SER A 129 -16.58 1.48 -0.45
N ASN A 130 -16.80 1.68 -1.74
CA ASN A 130 -17.44 0.74 -2.66
C ASN A 130 -16.55 0.45 -3.88
N ILE A 131 -15.33 0.01 -3.67
CA ILE A 131 -14.43 -0.42 -4.75
C ILE A 131 -14.92 -1.77 -5.29
N ARG A 132 -15.26 -1.80 -6.57
CA ARG A 132 -15.69 -3.04 -7.25
C ARG A 132 -14.52 -4.00 -7.43
N SER A 133 -14.82 -5.28 -7.70
CA SER A 133 -13.78 -6.31 -7.92
C SER A 133 -12.81 -5.97 -9.04
N ASN A 134 -13.26 -5.29 -10.09
CA ASN A 134 -12.43 -4.84 -11.21
C ASN A 134 -11.68 -3.50 -10.95
N GLY A 135 -11.74 -2.99 -9.73
CA GLY A 135 -11.13 -1.72 -9.34
C GLY A 135 -12.03 -0.51 -9.54
N LEU A 136 -11.54 0.63 -9.05
CA LEU A 136 -12.14 1.96 -9.17
C LEU A 136 -11.08 2.92 -9.70
N ILE A 137 -11.40 3.70 -10.73
CA ILE A 137 -10.52 4.75 -11.22
C ILE A 137 -10.44 5.84 -10.14
N ALA A 138 -9.27 5.96 -9.51
CA ALA A 138 -8.99 6.93 -8.46
C ALA A 138 -8.59 8.29 -9.06
N ILE A 139 -7.79 8.25 -10.12
CA ILE A 139 -7.35 9.44 -10.86
C ILE A 139 -7.21 9.09 -12.35
N ASN A 140 -7.65 10.00 -13.21
CA ASN A 140 -7.38 9.90 -14.64
C ASN A 140 -5.97 10.42 -14.89
N LEU A 141 -5.20 9.67 -15.67
CA LEU A 141 -3.82 10.00 -16.01
C LEU A 141 -3.74 10.45 -17.47
N GLU A 142 -2.84 11.38 -17.75
CA GLU A 142 -2.44 11.71 -19.11
C GLU A 142 -1.53 10.61 -19.69
N GLU A 143 -1.37 10.60 -21.00
CA GLU A 143 -0.49 9.64 -21.67
C GLU A 143 0.95 9.77 -21.18
N GLY A 144 1.52 8.65 -20.74
CA GLY A 144 2.88 8.60 -20.22
C GLY A 144 3.03 9.03 -18.74
N ASP A 145 1.94 9.45 -18.07
CA ASP A 145 1.98 9.77 -16.64
C ASP A 145 1.70 8.50 -15.79
N ALA A 146 2.01 8.58 -14.50
CA ALA A 146 1.81 7.49 -13.55
C ALA A 146 1.45 8.02 -12.17
N LEU A 147 0.51 7.36 -11.49
CA LEU A 147 0.24 7.63 -10.08
C LEU A 147 1.40 7.08 -9.24
N THR A 148 2.04 7.95 -8.47
CA THR A 148 3.26 7.59 -7.73
C THR A 148 3.06 7.62 -6.22
N TRP A 149 2.36 8.63 -5.70
CA TRP A 149 2.16 8.80 -4.26
C TRP A 149 0.69 8.99 -3.93
N VAL A 150 0.27 8.28 -2.87
CA VAL A 150 -1.04 8.46 -2.26
C VAL A 150 -0.86 8.54 -0.76
N ARG A 151 -1.51 9.51 -0.11
CA ARG A 151 -1.47 9.69 1.35
C ARG A 151 -2.86 10.06 1.87
N LEU A 152 -3.13 9.67 3.11
CA LEU A 152 -4.26 10.20 3.85
C LEU A 152 -3.94 11.62 4.34
N ALA A 153 -4.93 12.47 4.33
CA ALA A 153 -4.88 13.83 4.85
C ALA A 153 -6.18 14.18 5.57
N VAL A 154 -6.10 15.02 6.58
CA VAL A 154 -7.28 15.56 7.28
C VAL A 154 -7.40 17.05 7.00
N PRO A 155 -8.59 17.66 7.21
CA PRO A 155 -8.76 19.10 7.05
C PRO A 155 -7.75 19.88 7.89
N GLY A 156 -7.06 20.81 7.26
CA GLY A 156 -5.97 21.60 7.87
C GLY A 156 -4.56 21.10 7.63
N ASP A 157 -4.39 19.89 7.09
CA ASP A 157 -3.08 19.39 6.68
C ASP A 157 -2.53 20.18 5.50
N SER A 158 -1.21 20.34 5.49
CA SER A 158 -0.45 20.93 4.39
C SER A 158 0.35 19.87 3.65
N VAL A 159 0.40 19.97 2.33
CA VAL A 159 1.21 19.06 1.49
C VAL A 159 2.47 19.80 1.07
N LEU A 160 3.63 19.24 1.42
CA LEU A 160 4.93 19.71 0.96
C LEU A 160 5.46 18.74 -0.10
N ILE A 161 5.71 19.26 -1.30
CA ILE A 161 6.29 18.51 -2.41
C ILE A 161 7.71 18.99 -2.64
N LEU A 162 8.67 18.09 -2.51
CA LEU A 162 10.08 18.35 -2.78
C LEU A 162 10.48 17.60 -4.07
N SER A 163 11.03 18.34 -5.02
CA SER A 163 11.62 17.78 -6.23
C SER A 163 13.14 17.94 -6.20
N LEU A 164 13.85 16.89 -6.58
CA LEU A 164 15.30 16.91 -6.77
C LEU A 164 15.67 17.33 -8.20
N ILE A 165 14.68 17.54 -9.06
CA ILE A 165 14.88 17.97 -10.44
C ILE A 165 14.70 19.49 -10.49
N HIS A 166 15.74 20.22 -10.86
CA HIS A 166 15.60 21.62 -11.21
C HIS A 166 14.73 21.75 -12.46
N ILE A 167 13.63 22.43 -12.30
CA ILE A 167 12.79 22.87 -13.41
C ILE A 167 13.44 24.08 -14.06
#